data_35fa081d7fb55dd738f2bbf6265696e2
#
_entry.id   35fa081d7fb55dd738f2bbf6265696e2
#
_cell.length_a   1.000
_cell.length_b   1.000
_cell.length_c   1.000
_cell.angle_alpha   90.00
_cell.angle_beta   90.00
_cell.angle_gamma   90.00
#
_symmetry.space_group_name_H-M   'P 1'
#
loop_
_entity.id
_entity.type
_entity.pdbx_description
1 polymer ?
#
loop_
_entity_poly.entity_id
_entity_poly.type
_entity_poly.pdbx_seq_one_letter_code
_entity_poly.pdbx_strand_id
1 'polypeptide(L)'
;MARIAGVNIPTNKRVLIALQYIHGIGPKFAKDITEKVGIPPERRVNELTDAEVIQIREAIDRDYVVEGDLRRNVAMNIKRLMDLGNYRGLRHRRGLPVRGQRTHTNARTRKGPAKPIAGKKK
;
A
#
# COMPACT_ATOMS: atom_id res chain seq x y z
N MET A 1 12.56 13.07 -12.73
CA MET A 1 11.86 12.32 -11.68
C MET A 1 12.60 11.07 -11.30
N ALA A 2 12.69 10.79 -10.03
CA ALA A 2 13.26 9.53 -9.58
C ALA A 2 12.21 8.42 -9.66
N ARG A 3 12.65 7.24 -10.08
CA ARG A 3 11.77 6.08 -10.17
C ARG A 3 12.35 4.96 -9.30
N ILE A 4 11.57 4.54 -8.31
CA ILE A 4 11.97 3.51 -7.35
C ILE A 4 10.88 2.47 -7.26
N ALA A 5 11.24 1.19 -7.32
CA ALA A 5 10.30 0.07 -7.28
C ALA A 5 9.18 0.19 -8.34
N GLY A 6 9.50 0.77 -9.49
CA GLY A 6 8.54 0.98 -10.56
C GLY A 6 7.62 2.17 -10.37
N VAL A 7 7.82 2.98 -9.34
CA VAL A 7 6.98 4.13 -9.01
C VAL A 7 7.75 5.42 -9.24
N ASN A 8 7.13 6.37 -9.93
CA ASN A 8 7.68 7.71 -10.08
C ASN A 8 7.40 8.49 -8.80
N ILE A 9 8.45 8.81 -8.03
CA ILE A 9 8.27 9.57 -6.80
C ILE A 9 8.43 11.07 -7.05
N PRO A 10 7.68 11.92 -6.31
CA PRO A 10 7.79 13.37 -6.50
C PRO A 10 9.18 13.87 -6.21
N THR A 11 9.70 14.74 -7.06
CA THR A 11 11.06 15.31 -6.88
C THR A 11 11.08 16.50 -5.95
N ASN A 12 9.94 17.16 -5.77
CA ASN A 12 9.85 18.35 -4.90
C ASN A 12 9.53 18.03 -3.44
N LYS A 13 9.37 16.77 -3.11
CA LYS A 13 9.07 16.32 -1.74
C LYS A 13 10.35 15.88 -1.03
N ARG A 14 10.32 15.90 0.29
CA ARG A 14 11.41 15.33 1.09
C ARG A 14 11.47 13.83 0.87
N VAL A 15 12.66 13.26 0.97
CA VAL A 15 12.85 11.82 0.77
C VAL A 15 11.93 11.02 1.69
N LEU A 16 11.82 11.43 2.96
CA LEU A 16 10.98 10.74 3.93
C LEU A 16 9.51 10.67 3.47
N ILE A 17 9.01 11.75 2.90
CA ILE A 17 7.63 11.82 2.42
C ILE A 17 7.48 11.11 1.07
N ALA A 18 8.45 11.31 0.18
CA ALA A 18 8.38 10.76 -1.17
C ALA A 18 8.39 9.23 -1.18
N LEU A 19 9.16 8.61 -0.28
CA LEU A 19 9.22 7.15 -0.20
C LEU A 19 7.86 6.53 0.18
N GLN A 20 7.03 7.26 0.88
CA GLN A 20 5.70 6.77 1.27
C GLN A 20 4.72 6.67 0.10
N TYR A 21 5.08 7.19 -1.07
CA TYR A 21 4.29 7.00 -2.30
C TYR A 21 4.39 5.58 -2.84
N ILE A 22 5.37 4.82 -2.36
CA ILE A 22 5.53 3.42 -2.74
C ILE A 22 4.60 2.56 -1.88
N HIS A 23 3.77 1.74 -2.53
CA HIS A 23 2.88 0.82 -1.80
C HIS A 23 3.70 -0.15 -0.95
N GLY A 24 3.45 -0.16 0.33
CA GLY A 24 4.19 -0.98 1.29
C GLY A 24 5.18 -0.23 2.15
N ILE A 25 5.43 1.06 1.86
CA ILE A 25 6.34 1.88 2.65
C ILE A 25 5.53 2.98 3.34
N GLY A 26 5.47 2.92 4.64
CA GLY A 26 4.86 3.94 5.50
C GLY A 26 5.92 4.81 6.16
N PRO A 27 5.50 5.66 7.12
CA PRO A 27 6.44 6.59 7.78
C PRO A 27 7.62 5.89 8.45
N LYS A 28 7.38 4.75 9.10
CA LYS A 28 8.43 4.01 9.81
C LYS A 28 9.44 3.43 8.84
N PHE A 29 8.98 2.74 7.80
CA PHE A 29 9.87 2.14 6.81
C PHE A 29 10.65 3.21 6.05
N ALA A 30 10.02 4.33 5.72
CA ALA A 30 10.72 5.44 5.08
C ALA A 30 11.86 5.95 5.96
N LYS A 31 11.62 6.08 7.26
CA LYS A 31 12.64 6.50 8.21
C LYS A 31 13.76 5.47 8.31
N ASP A 32 13.42 4.20 8.41
CA ASP A 32 14.41 3.12 8.49
C ASP A 32 15.28 3.06 7.24
N ILE A 33 14.70 3.25 6.07
CA ILE A 33 15.43 3.26 4.80
C ILE A 33 16.43 4.43 4.76
N THR A 34 15.98 5.62 5.13
CA THR A 34 16.88 6.80 5.11
C THR A 34 18.03 6.64 6.09
N GLU A 35 17.79 6.02 7.24
CA GLU A 35 18.85 5.73 8.21
C GLU A 35 19.84 4.70 7.68
N LYS A 36 19.37 3.64 7.03
CA LYS A 36 20.23 2.59 6.49
C LYS A 36 21.17 3.09 5.40
N VAL A 37 20.69 3.98 4.55
CA VAL A 37 21.49 4.51 3.44
C VAL A 37 22.23 5.80 3.83
N GLY A 38 22.01 6.32 5.04
CA GLY A 38 22.71 7.48 5.53
C GLY A 38 22.32 8.80 4.88
N ILE A 39 21.11 8.91 4.36
CA ILE A 39 20.60 10.12 3.71
C ILE A 39 19.77 10.90 4.73
N PRO A 40 20.03 12.22 4.91
CA PRO A 40 19.19 13.03 5.78
C PRO A 40 17.73 13.01 5.31
N PRO A 41 16.74 12.75 6.20
CA PRO A 41 15.36 12.65 5.76
C PRO A 41 14.76 13.97 5.26
N GLU A 42 15.35 15.09 5.62
CA GLU A 42 14.88 16.41 5.16
C GLU A 42 15.31 16.74 3.74
N ARG A 43 16.23 15.98 3.15
CA ARG A 43 16.66 16.23 1.78
C ARG A 43 15.50 15.99 0.81
N ARG A 44 15.43 16.81 -0.21
CA ARG A 44 14.44 16.64 -1.26
C ARG A 44 14.94 15.64 -2.30
N VAL A 45 14.01 14.97 -2.96
CA VAL A 45 14.35 13.94 -3.94
C VAL A 45 15.20 14.52 -5.08
N ASN A 46 14.93 15.75 -5.50
CA ASN A 46 15.70 16.38 -6.58
C ASN A 46 17.16 16.71 -6.20
N GLU A 47 17.51 16.64 -4.93
CA GLU A 47 18.86 16.85 -4.45
C GLU A 47 19.66 15.55 -4.37
N LEU A 48 19.03 14.41 -4.61
CA LEU A 48 19.69 13.11 -4.54
C LEU A 48 20.56 12.88 -5.77
N THR A 49 21.73 12.27 -5.53
CA THR A 49 22.59 11.82 -6.63
C THR A 49 22.08 10.48 -7.16
N ASP A 50 22.51 10.10 -8.37
CA ASP A 50 22.14 8.81 -8.94
C ASP A 50 22.61 7.65 -8.06
N ALA A 51 23.78 7.77 -7.45
CA ALA A 51 24.30 6.74 -6.54
C ALA A 51 23.40 6.58 -5.31
N GLU A 52 22.90 7.69 -4.77
CA GLU A 52 22.00 7.65 -3.62
C GLU A 52 20.66 6.99 -3.97
N VAL A 53 20.13 7.28 -5.16
CA VAL A 53 18.91 6.65 -5.63
C VAL A 53 19.10 5.14 -5.78
N ILE A 54 20.23 4.71 -6.31
CA ILE A 54 20.56 3.29 -6.46
C ILE A 54 20.64 2.62 -5.09
N GLN A 55 21.27 3.27 -4.10
CA GLN A 55 21.34 2.73 -2.75
C GLN A 55 19.97 2.54 -2.13
N ILE A 56 19.06 3.48 -2.34
CA ILE A 56 17.68 3.37 -1.86
C ILE A 56 16.97 2.18 -2.53
N ARG A 57 17.13 2.04 -3.85
CA ARG A 57 16.54 0.92 -4.59
C ARG A 57 17.02 -0.43 -4.07
N GLU A 58 18.33 -0.54 -3.85
CA GLU A 58 18.92 -1.79 -3.37
C GLU A 58 18.44 -2.12 -1.96
N ALA A 59 18.33 -1.13 -1.08
CA ALA A 59 17.83 -1.34 0.27
C ALA A 59 16.39 -1.83 0.25
N ILE A 60 15.54 -1.27 -0.59
CA ILE A 60 14.15 -1.67 -0.72
C ILE A 60 14.05 -3.08 -1.28
N ASP A 61 14.78 -3.38 -2.34
CA ASP A 61 14.75 -4.69 -2.98
C ASP A 61 15.18 -5.80 -2.04
N ARG A 62 16.18 -5.51 -1.18
CA ARG A 62 16.75 -6.50 -0.28
C ARG A 62 15.88 -6.76 0.94
N ASP A 63 15.31 -5.72 1.55
CA ASP A 63 14.72 -5.80 2.87
C ASP A 63 13.20 -5.68 2.92
N TYR A 64 12.57 -5.21 1.84
CA TYR A 64 11.14 -4.89 1.85
C TYR A 64 10.41 -5.52 0.68
N VAL A 65 9.15 -5.91 0.94
CA VAL A 65 8.23 -6.36 -0.11
C VAL A 65 7.28 -5.20 -0.39
N VAL A 66 7.33 -4.68 -1.62
CA VAL A 66 6.58 -3.47 -1.97
C VAL A 66 5.89 -3.64 -3.32
N GLU A 67 4.96 -2.74 -3.61
CA GLU A 67 4.27 -2.60 -4.89
C GLU A 67 3.69 -3.91 -5.41
N GLY A 68 4.01 -4.31 -6.64
CA GLY A 68 3.42 -5.50 -7.26
C GLY A 68 3.59 -6.77 -6.44
N ASP A 69 4.78 -6.96 -5.86
CA ASP A 69 5.04 -8.14 -5.02
C ASP A 69 4.18 -8.15 -3.77
N LEU A 70 4.04 -6.99 -3.11
CA LEU A 70 3.18 -6.89 -1.94
C LEU A 70 1.72 -7.10 -2.32
N ARG A 71 1.26 -6.50 -3.41
CA ARG A 71 -0.12 -6.69 -3.88
C ARG A 71 -0.40 -8.14 -4.19
N ARG A 72 0.56 -8.83 -4.79
CA ARG A 72 0.44 -10.26 -5.07
C ARG A 72 0.33 -11.07 -3.79
N ASN A 73 1.15 -10.76 -2.79
CA ASN A 73 1.11 -11.45 -1.50
C ASN A 73 -0.24 -11.25 -0.80
N VAL A 74 -0.75 -10.03 -0.80
CA VAL A 74 -2.07 -9.74 -0.20
C VAL A 74 -3.16 -10.50 -0.94
N ALA A 75 -3.14 -10.49 -2.28
CA ALA A 75 -4.13 -11.20 -3.07
C ALA A 75 -4.08 -12.71 -2.82
N MET A 76 -2.87 -13.27 -2.71
CA MET A 76 -2.70 -14.70 -2.41
C MET A 76 -3.21 -15.05 -1.02
N ASN A 77 -2.96 -14.19 -0.03
CA ASN A 77 -3.45 -14.41 1.32
C ASN A 77 -4.98 -14.39 1.38
N ILE A 78 -5.59 -13.45 0.68
CA ILE A 78 -7.06 -13.38 0.59
C ILE A 78 -7.61 -14.60 -0.10
N LYS A 79 -7.00 -15.02 -1.21
CA LYS A 79 -7.42 -16.22 -1.94
C LYS A 79 -7.33 -17.46 -1.05
N ARG A 80 -6.27 -17.57 -0.27
CA ARG A 80 -6.11 -18.69 0.67
C ARG A 80 -7.25 -18.72 1.68
N LEU A 81 -7.63 -17.56 2.23
CA LEU A 81 -8.75 -17.50 3.16
C LEU A 81 -10.05 -17.91 2.49
N MET A 82 -10.26 -17.48 1.25
CA MET A 82 -11.46 -17.86 0.49
C MET A 82 -11.49 -19.35 0.19
N ASP A 83 -10.35 -19.93 -0.18
CA ASP A 83 -10.26 -21.38 -0.47
C ASP A 83 -10.48 -22.23 0.77
N LEU A 84 -10.05 -21.75 1.95
CA LEU A 84 -10.29 -22.44 3.20
C LEU A 84 -11.76 -22.39 3.64
N GLY A 85 -12.53 -21.45 3.12
CA GLY A 85 -13.95 -21.34 3.43
C GLY A 85 -14.26 -20.93 4.86
N ASN A 86 -13.30 -20.32 5.57
CA ASN A 86 -13.55 -19.82 6.92
C ASN A 86 -14.35 -18.52 6.88
N TYR A 87 -14.71 -18.01 8.07
CA TYR A 87 -15.55 -16.80 8.14
C TYR A 87 -14.88 -15.61 7.43
N ARG A 88 -13.59 -15.38 7.68
CA ARG A 88 -12.87 -14.28 7.03
C ARG A 88 -12.88 -14.42 5.51
N GLY A 89 -12.65 -15.62 5.00
CA GLY A 89 -12.70 -15.90 3.57
C GLY A 89 -14.06 -15.65 2.96
N LEU A 90 -15.12 -16.04 3.64
CA LEU A 90 -16.47 -15.77 3.18
C LEU A 90 -16.79 -14.28 3.10
N ARG A 91 -16.30 -13.50 4.07
CA ARG A 91 -16.47 -12.04 4.04
C ARG A 91 -15.75 -11.42 2.85
N HIS A 92 -14.54 -11.88 2.53
CA HIS A 92 -13.82 -11.42 1.34
C HIS A 92 -14.54 -11.81 0.06
N ARG A 93 -15.04 -13.03 0.01
CA ARG A 93 -15.76 -13.54 -1.17
C ARG A 93 -17.01 -12.71 -1.47
N ARG A 94 -17.71 -12.29 -0.42
CA ARG A 94 -18.92 -11.48 -0.55
C ARG A 94 -18.66 -9.98 -0.65
N GLY A 95 -17.41 -9.55 -0.50
CA GLY A 95 -17.08 -8.13 -0.51
C GLY A 95 -17.57 -7.37 0.71
N LEU A 96 -17.68 -8.04 1.85
CA LEU A 96 -18.18 -7.45 3.09
C LEU A 96 -17.03 -7.16 4.05
N PRO A 97 -17.23 -6.25 5.04
CA PRO A 97 -16.21 -6.01 6.05
C PRO A 97 -15.83 -7.27 6.80
N VAL A 98 -14.54 -7.46 7.07
CA VAL A 98 -14.02 -8.69 7.65
C VAL A 98 -13.71 -8.58 9.15
N ARG A 99 -13.76 -7.37 9.71
CA ARG A 99 -13.40 -7.11 11.11
C ARG A 99 -14.59 -6.83 12.00
N GLY A 100 -15.74 -7.42 11.71
CA GLY A 100 -16.92 -7.29 12.56
C GLY A 100 -17.63 -5.96 12.47
N GLN A 101 -17.36 -5.17 11.44
CA GLN A 101 -17.98 -3.87 11.25
C GLN A 101 -19.44 -4.02 10.87
N ARG A 102 -20.23 -3.00 11.21
CA ARG A 102 -21.64 -2.99 10.86
C ARG A 102 -21.81 -2.89 9.35
N THR A 103 -22.75 -3.65 8.81
CA THR A 103 -23.05 -3.65 7.37
C THR A 103 -24.35 -2.93 7.07
N HIS A 104 -25.17 -2.69 8.09
CA HIS A 104 -26.50 -2.13 7.91
C HIS A 104 -26.47 -0.64 7.57
N THR A 105 -25.51 0.09 8.08
CA THR A 105 -25.44 1.55 7.90
C THR A 105 -24.22 1.98 7.09
N ASN A 106 -23.03 1.72 7.60
CA ASN A 106 -21.77 2.14 7.00
C ASN A 106 -21.15 0.99 6.18
N ALA A 107 -19.85 0.92 6.07
CA ALA A 107 -19.09 -0.09 5.34
C ALA A 107 -19.11 0.14 3.83
N ARG A 108 -19.23 1.40 3.39
CA ARG A 108 -19.27 1.71 1.96
C ARG A 108 -17.96 1.43 1.23
N THR A 109 -16.84 1.51 1.95
CA THR A 109 -15.53 1.21 1.34
C THR A 109 -15.47 -0.19 0.76
N ARG A 110 -16.01 -1.18 1.48
CA ARG A 110 -16.04 -2.57 1.02
C ARG A 110 -17.24 -2.87 0.12
N LYS A 111 -18.41 -2.36 0.49
CA LYS A 111 -19.65 -2.64 -0.22
C LYS A 111 -19.82 -1.77 -1.46
N GLY A 112 -19.08 -0.66 -1.54
CA GLY A 112 -19.24 0.31 -2.59
C GLY A 112 -20.35 1.32 -2.29
N PRO A 113 -20.60 2.26 -3.21
CA PRO A 113 -21.65 3.25 -3.02
C PRO A 113 -23.02 2.61 -2.82
N ALA A 114 -23.86 3.29 -2.04
CA ALA A 114 -25.23 2.83 -1.83
C ALA A 114 -26.00 2.85 -3.15
N LYS A 115 -26.70 1.75 -3.44
CA LYS A 115 -27.51 1.64 -4.65
C LYS A 115 -28.96 1.40 -4.27
N PRO A 116 -29.90 2.19 -4.80
CA PRO A 116 -31.32 1.89 -4.58
C PRO A 116 -31.69 0.61 -5.29
N ILE A 117 -32.60 -0.14 -4.67
CA ILE A 117 -33.11 -1.37 -5.27
C ILE A 117 -34.14 -0.97 -6.32
N ALA A 118 -33.92 -1.37 -7.56
CA ALA A 118 -34.81 -1.03 -8.66
C ALA A 118 -36.21 -1.62 -8.43
N GLY A 119 -37.24 -0.79 -8.64
CA GLY A 119 -38.61 -1.21 -8.48
C GLY A 119 -39.12 -1.24 -7.04
N LYS A 120 -38.25 -1.02 -6.07
CA LYS A 120 -38.62 -1.01 -4.67
C LYS A 120 -38.90 0.40 -4.20
N LYS A 121 -40.13 0.70 -3.98
CA LYS A 121 -40.57 2.02 -3.53
C LYS A 121 -40.78 2.03 -2.03
N LYS A 122 -40.49 3.17 -1.45
CA LYS A 122 -40.74 3.39 -0.03
C LYS A 122 -41.70 4.51 0.14
#